data_26b0365de705118749effcbb69c85099
#
_entry.id   26b0365de705118749effcbb69c85099
#
_cell.length_a   1.000
_cell.length_b   1.000
_cell.length_c   1.000
_cell.angle_alpha   90.00
_cell.angle_beta   90.00
_cell.angle_gamma   90.00
#
_symmetry.space_group_name_H-M   'P 1'
#
loop_
_entity.id
_entity.type
_entity.pdbx_description
1 polymer ?
#
loop_
_entity_poly.entity_id
_entity_poly.type
_entity_poly.pdbx_seq_one_letter_code
_entity_poly.pdbx_strand_id
1 'polypeptide(L)'
;MVDMGGTGEEEETEVGGAGEQQRTEMEIGWPTDVRHVAHVTFDRFHGFRGLPVELQPEVDGKAPSASKTVFGVSTESMQCSYDSRGNSIPTILLQMQQRLYHQGGLKVEGIFRITAEDSQEQYVRDHLNSGLVPDGIDVHCLAGLIKAWFRELPGGLLDSLPADEVTQCQSEDDCARLCTRLPPAKAALLDWAVNLMADVAREEKANKMGTRNVAMVFAPNMTQTVDPLTALKYAVQVMNFLNMLIERALKQTDQPPQQSF
;
A
#
# COMPACT_ATOMS: atom_id res chain seq x y z
N MET A 1 89.31 16.16 -20.41
CA MET A 1 89.77 16.37 -21.80
C MET A 1 88.55 16.05 -22.67
N VAL A 2 88.03 17.10 -23.32
CA VAL A 2 87.18 17.07 -24.55
C VAL A 2 85.78 16.47 -24.36
N ASP A 3 84.68 17.18 -24.25
CA ASP A 3 84.02 18.19 -25.11
C ASP A 3 83.18 17.55 -26.24
N MET A 4 82.03 18.21 -26.51
CA MET A 4 81.07 18.07 -27.59
C MET A 4 79.81 17.23 -27.19
N GLY A 5 78.67 17.75 -27.09
CA GLY A 5 77.90 18.74 -27.87
C GLY A 5 76.91 17.99 -28.74
N GLY A 6 75.65 18.05 -28.43
CA GLY A 6 74.60 17.45 -29.25
C GLY A 6 73.23 17.93 -28.80
N THR A 7 72.79 19.01 -29.41
CA THR A 7 71.41 19.53 -29.34
C THR A 7 70.49 18.58 -30.09
N GLY A 8 69.50 18.02 -29.38
CA GLY A 8 68.38 17.31 -29.96
C GLY A 8 67.12 18.11 -29.77
N GLU A 9 66.58 18.59 -30.86
CA GLU A 9 65.24 19.20 -30.94
C GLU A 9 64.19 18.21 -30.59
N GLU A 10 63.39 18.50 -29.56
CA GLU A 10 62.18 17.74 -29.26
C GLU A 10 61.02 18.31 -30.09
N GLU A 11 60.55 17.50 -31.03
CA GLU A 11 59.33 17.71 -31.78
C GLU A 11 58.12 17.57 -30.83
N GLU A 12 57.43 18.67 -30.52
CA GLU A 12 56.16 18.67 -29.88
C GLU A 12 55.07 18.17 -30.87
N THR A 13 54.66 16.97 -30.72
CA THR A 13 53.41 16.48 -31.38
C THR A 13 52.19 17.03 -30.67
N GLU A 14 51.51 18.00 -31.27
CA GLU A 14 50.20 18.46 -30.93
C GLU A 14 49.19 17.26 -31.00
N VAL A 15 48.71 16.83 -29.85
CA VAL A 15 47.55 15.92 -29.76
C VAL A 15 46.28 16.77 -29.81
N GLY A 16 45.51 16.53 -30.86
CA GLY A 16 44.33 17.26 -31.23
C GLY A 16 43.30 17.42 -30.11
N GLY A 17 42.73 18.60 -30.03
CA GLY A 17 41.70 19.01 -29.12
C GLY A 17 40.43 18.14 -29.22
N ALA A 18 40.06 17.59 -28.10
CA ALA A 18 38.72 17.07 -27.88
C ALA A 18 37.74 18.24 -27.93
N GLY A 19 36.84 18.21 -28.91
CA GLY A 19 35.79 19.22 -29.05
C GLY A 19 34.93 19.30 -27.78
N GLU A 20 35.03 20.41 -27.06
CA GLU A 20 34.05 20.83 -26.10
C GLU A 20 32.74 21.04 -26.85
N GLN A 21 31.78 20.10 -26.65
CA GLN A 21 30.41 20.36 -27.01
C GLN A 21 29.91 21.50 -26.12
N GLN A 22 29.87 22.70 -26.68
CA GLN A 22 29.15 23.83 -26.12
C GLN A 22 27.68 23.38 -25.89
N ARG A 23 27.34 23.12 -24.63
CA ARG A 23 25.93 23.10 -24.21
C ARG A 23 25.42 24.51 -24.46
N THR A 24 24.67 24.69 -25.54
CA THR A 24 23.84 25.87 -25.72
C THR A 24 22.82 25.87 -24.60
N GLU A 25 23.04 26.64 -23.55
CA GLU A 25 22.03 26.95 -22.55
C GLU A 25 20.86 27.61 -23.26
N MET A 26 19.71 26.99 -23.24
CA MET A 26 18.49 27.51 -23.80
C MET A 26 18.01 28.64 -22.88
N GLU A 27 18.22 29.89 -23.24
CA GLU A 27 17.65 31.03 -22.53
C GLU A 27 16.12 31.02 -22.69
N ILE A 28 15.43 30.82 -21.57
CA ILE A 28 13.96 30.94 -21.52
C ILE A 28 13.63 32.41 -21.41
N GLY A 29 13.08 32.99 -22.47
CA GLY A 29 12.61 34.37 -22.46
C GLY A 29 11.44 34.58 -21.49
N TRP A 30 11.19 35.86 -21.12
CA TRP A 30 10.04 36.21 -20.33
C TRP A 30 8.76 35.86 -21.09
N PRO A 31 7.76 35.24 -20.39
CA PRO A 31 6.51 34.89 -21.03
C PRO A 31 5.78 36.14 -21.51
N THR A 32 5.36 36.14 -22.79
CA THR A 32 4.54 37.20 -23.40
C THR A 32 3.13 36.66 -23.57
N ASP A 33 2.13 37.55 -23.38
CA ASP A 33 0.71 37.23 -23.59
C ASP A 33 0.14 36.13 -22.66
N VAL A 34 0.46 36.23 -21.36
CA VAL A 34 -0.02 35.31 -20.35
C VAL A 34 -1.49 35.54 -20.07
N ARG A 35 -2.34 34.53 -20.27
CA ARG A 35 -3.74 34.51 -19.85
C ARG A 35 -3.95 33.50 -18.74
N HIS A 36 -4.66 33.90 -17.70
CA HIS A 36 -5.11 32.96 -16.69
C HIS A 36 -6.27 32.13 -17.29
N VAL A 37 -6.07 30.83 -17.47
CA VAL A 37 -7.05 29.93 -18.11
C VAL A 37 -7.88 29.18 -17.07
N ALA A 38 -7.23 28.69 -16.01
CA ALA A 38 -7.90 27.92 -14.95
C ALA A 38 -7.03 27.83 -13.71
N HIS A 39 -7.67 27.58 -12.57
CA HIS A 39 -6.99 27.09 -11.37
C HIS A 39 -6.94 25.55 -11.39
N VAL A 40 -5.77 24.99 -11.57
CA VAL A 40 -5.56 23.57 -11.55
C VAL A 40 -4.94 23.21 -10.20
N THR A 41 -5.60 22.34 -9.45
CA THR A 41 -5.09 21.76 -8.22
C THR A 41 -4.82 20.28 -8.43
N PHE A 42 -3.68 19.79 -7.97
CA PHE A 42 -3.41 18.36 -7.94
C PHE A 42 -3.94 17.79 -6.62
N ASP A 43 -4.94 16.93 -6.74
CA ASP A 43 -5.43 16.12 -5.64
C ASP A 43 -4.82 14.72 -5.78
N ARG A 44 -4.03 14.29 -4.79
CA ARG A 44 -3.36 12.98 -4.82
C ARG A 44 -4.33 11.79 -4.94
N PHE A 45 -5.62 12.00 -4.73
CA PHE A 45 -6.65 10.97 -4.76
C PHE A 45 -7.53 11.03 -6.01
N HIS A 46 -7.68 12.22 -6.58
CA HIS A 46 -8.58 12.46 -7.73
C HIS A 46 -7.83 13.02 -8.96
N GLY A 47 -6.50 13.13 -8.87
CA GLY A 47 -5.70 13.70 -9.95
C GLY A 47 -5.84 15.21 -10.08
N PHE A 48 -5.78 15.72 -11.31
CA PHE A 48 -5.89 17.15 -11.58
C PHE A 48 -7.35 17.61 -11.55
N ARG A 49 -7.67 18.56 -10.68
CA ARG A 49 -8.97 19.23 -10.63
C ARG A 49 -8.89 20.62 -11.25
N GLY A 50 -9.90 20.98 -12.02
CA GLY A 50 -9.96 22.27 -12.71
C GLY A 50 -9.12 22.34 -13.99
N LEU A 51 -8.64 21.19 -14.48
CA LEU A 51 -7.94 21.12 -15.76
C LEU A 51 -8.95 21.36 -16.90
N PRO A 52 -8.72 22.35 -17.80
CA PRO A 52 -9.54 22.54 -18.98
C PRO A 52 -9.63 21.27 -19.81
N VAL A 53 -10.76 21.05 -20.48
CA VAL A 53 -11.02 19.82 -21.25
C VAL A 53 -9.96 19.59 -22.35
N GLU A 54 -9.45 20.67 -22.93
CA GLU A 54 -8.43 20.65 -23.99
C GLU A 54 -7.05 20.19 -23.49
N LEU A 55 -6.83 20.26 -22.16
CA LEU A 55 -5.57 19.85 -21.51
C LEU A 55 -5.75 18.55 -20.72
N GLN A 56 -6.94 17.95 -20.76
CA GLN A 56 -7.15 16.64 -20.13
C GLN A 56 -6.45 15.56 -20.98
N PRO A 57 -5.68 14.66 -20.34
CA PRO A 57 -5.09 13.55 -21.09
C PRO A 57 -6.21 12.66 -21.65
N GLU A 58 -6.04 12.21 -22.91
CA GLU A 58 -6.99 11.31 -23.60
C GLU A 58 -7.11 9.91 -22.96
N VAL A 59 -6.44 9.70 -21.83
CA VAL A 59 -6.50 8.45 -21.07
C VAL A 59 -7.41 8.66 -19.87
N ASP A 60 -8.33 7.73 -19.65
CA ASP A 60 -9.21 7.71 -18.47
C ASP A 60 -8.46 8.15 -17.21
N GLY A 61 -8.95 9.22 -16.58
CA GLY A 61 -8.28 10.06 -15.60
C GLY A 61 -7.82 9.40 -14.30
N LYS A 62 -6.99 8.38 -14.40
CA LYS A 62 -6.21 7.86 -13.29
C LYS A 62 -4.89 8.62 -13.24
N ALA A 63 -4.64 9.32 -12.13
CA ALA A 63 -3.29 9.79 -11.84
C ALA A 63 -2.31 8.62 -12.03
N PRO A 64 -1.20 8.81 -12.76
CA PRO A 64 -0.23 7.74 -12.93
C PRO A 64 0.22 7.29 -11.54
N SER A 65 0.02 6.01 -11.22
CA SER A 65 0.60 5.41 -10.03
C SER A 65 2.11 5.59 -10.09
N ALA A 66 2.73 6.03 -9.02
CA ALA A 66 4.18 6.13 -8.93
C ALA A 66 4.87 4.75 -9.06
N SER A 67 4.10 3.67 -8.90
CA SER A 67 4.56 2.29 -9.09
C SER A 67 3.75 1.60 -10.19
N LYS A 68 4.43 0.75 -10.98
CA LYS A 68 3.81 -0.13 -11.97
C LYS A 68 3.13 -1.35 -11.33
N THR A 69 3.36 -1.60 -10.06
CA THR A 69 2.80 -2.73 -9.32
C THR A 69 2.05 -2.23 -8.09
N VAL A 70 0.99 -2.95 -7.69
CA VAL A 70 0.22 -2.66 -6.47
C VAL A 70 0.60 -3.60 -5.32
N PHE A 71 1.45 -4.59 -5.58
CA PHE A 71 1.99 -5.51 -4.57
C PHE A 71 3.48 -5.23 -4.35
N GLY A 72 3.97 -5.46 -3.14
CA GLY A 72 5.39 -5.33 -2.81
C GLY A 72 5.92 -3.89 -2.80
N VAL A 73 5.05 -2.89 -2.72
CA VAL A 73 5.42 -1.46 -2.71
C VAL A 73 4.86 -0.74 -1.51
N SER A 74 5.54 0.35 -1.10
CA SER A 74 5.10 1.19 0.01
C SER A 74 3.76 1.86 -0.29
N THR A 75 2.92 2.00 0.74
CA THR A 75 1.66 2.75 0.66
C THR A 75 1.84 4.19 0.20
N GLU A 76 3.01 4.79 0.50
CA GLU A 76 3.35 6.16 0.08
C GLU A 76 3.51 6.30 -1.44
N SER A 77 3.80 5.19 -2.12
CA SER A 77 3.95 5.13 -3.58
C SER A 77 2.65 4.79 -4.30
N MET A 78 1.56 4.61 -3.56
CA MET A 78 0.26 4.18 -4.10
C MET A 78 -0.75 5.32 -4.13
N GLN A 79 -1.68 5.21 -5.07
CA GLN A 79 -2.89 6.01 -5.05
C GLN A 79 -3.77 5.55 -3.87
N CYS A 80 -4.14 6.47 -3.00
CA CYS A 80 -5.01 6.21 -1.86
C CYS A 80 -6.33 6.96 -2.01
N SER A 81 -7.38 6.42 -1.38
CA SER A 81 -8.69 7.06 -1.23
C SER A 81 -9.13 6.95 0.23
N TYR A 82 -10.09 7.78 0.64
CA TYR A 82 -10.63 7.71 1.99
C TYR A 82 -11.73 6.65 2.07
N ASP A 83 -11.67 5.82 3.10
CA ASP A 83 -12.79 4.97 3.48
C ASP A 83 -13.90 5.77 4.21
N SER A 84 -14.99 5.11 4.59
CA SER A 84 -16.12 5.73 5.30
C SER A 84 -15.76 6.23 6.72
N ARG A 85 -14.61 5.82 7.26
CA ARG A 85 -14.10 6.19 8.58
C ARG A 85 -13.05 7.30 8.53
N GLY A 86 -12.69 7.75 7.32
CA GLY A 86 -11.68 8.78 7.10
C GLY A 86 -10.25 8.25 7.01
N ASN A 87 -10.04 6.95 6.91
CA ASN A 87 -8.73 6.35 6.72
C ASN A 87 -8.27 6.50 5.26
N SER A 88 -7.04 6.96 5.07
CA SER A 88 -6.39 7.00 3.76
C SER A 88 -5.86 5.60 3.41
N ILE A 89 -6.52 4.90 2.49
CA ILE A 89 -6.26 3.50 2.14
C ILE A 89 -5.92 3.38 0.67
N PRO A 90 -4.94 2.53 0.26
CA PRO A 90 -4.70 2.23 -1.14
C PRO A 90 -5.99 1.90 -1.87
N THR A 91 -6.28 2.66 -2.94
CA THR A 91 -7.54 2.55 -3.70
C THR A 91 -7.82 1.12 -4.15
N ILE A 92 -6.77 0.37 -4.47
CA ILE A 92 -6.90 -1.03 -4.88
C ILE A 92 -7.46 -1.93 -3.77
N LEU A 93 -7.09 -1.70 -2.51
CA LEU A 93 -7.65 -2.45 -1.37
C LEU A 93 -9.13 -2.16 -1.19
N LEU A 94 -9.53 -0.89 -1.32
CA LEU A 94 -10.95 -0.50 -1.24
C LEU A 94 -11.76 -1.12 -2.38
N GLN A 95 -11.21 -1.18 -3.59
CA GLN A 95 -11.85 -1.82 -4.74
C GLN A 95 -12.00 -3.33 -4.53
N MET A 96 -10.97 -4.02 -4.03
CA MET A 96 -11.03 -5.44 -3.71
C MET A 96 -12.06 -5.72 -2.60
N GLN A 97 -12.08 -4.90 -1.54
CA GLN A 97 -13.07 -5.00 -0.47
C GLN A 97 -14.49 -4.82 -1.01
N GLN A 98 -14.73 -3.78 -1.80
CA GLN A 98 -16.02 -3.50 -2.40
C GLN A 98 -16.50 -4.67 -3.27
N ARG A 99 -15.61 -5.24 -4.08
CA ARG A 99 -15.90 -6.41 -4.91
C ARG A 99 -16.26 -7.62 -4.06
N LEU A 100 -15.48 -7.88 -3.00
CA LEU A 100 -15.74 -8.98 -2.06
C LEU A 100 -17.13 -8.83 -1.42
N TYR A 101 -17.50 -7.64 -1.00
CA TYR A 101 -18.81 -7.36 -0.38
C TYR A 101 -19.95 -7.52 -1.37
N HIS A 102 -19.81 -6.98 -2.58
CA HIS A 102 -20.83 -7.10 -3.64
C HIS A 102 -21.12 -8.54 -4.04
N GLN A 103 -20.12 -9.40 -4.00
CA GLN A 103 -20.27 -10.83 -4.28
C GLN A 103 -20.81 -11.63 -3.09
N GLY A 104 -21.16 -10.98 -1.98
CA GLY A 104 -21.61 -11.66 -0.76
C GLY A 104 -20.51 -12.45 -0.07
N GLY A 105 -19.24 -12.14 -0.33
CA GLY A 105 -18.07 -12.86 0.16
C GLY A 105 -17.98 -12.96 1.68
N LEU A 106 -18.55 -12.00 2.42
CA LEU A 106 -18.60 -12.06 3.88
C LEU A 106 -19.33 -13.29 4.43
N LYS A 107 -20.29 -13.85 3.67
CA LYS A 107 -21.10 -15.01 4.08
C LYS A 107 -20.57 -16.34 3.55
N VAL A 108 -19.53 -16.32 2.74
CA VAL A 108 -18.95 -17.52 2.14
C VAL A 108 -18.17 -18.31 3.20
N GLU A 109 -18.46 -19.60 3.33
CA GLU A 109 -17.83 -20.48 4.31
C GLU A 109 -16.31 -20.50 4.13
N GLY A 110 -15.58 -20.31 5.24
CA GLY A 110 -14.13 -20.31 5.25
C GLY A 110 -13.47 -19.15 4.52
N ILE A 111 -14.18 -18.03 4.29
CA ILE A 111 -13.60 -16.84 3.67
C ILE A 111 -12.29 -16.44 4.37
N PHE A 112 -11.29 -16.04 3.62
CA PHE A 112 -9.90 -15.80 4.04
C PHE A 112 -9.12 -17.05 4.50
N ARG A 113 -9.77 -18.16 4.87
CA ARG A 113 -9.12 -19.41 5.29
C ARG A 113 -8.86 -20.34 4.10
N ILE A 114 -9.85 -20.51 3.24
CA ILE A 114 -9.74 -21.37 2.05
C ILE A 114 -8.86 -20.68 1.03
N THR A 115 -7.91 -21.43 0.45
CA THR A 115 -7.05 -20.95 -0.63
C THR A 115 -7.74 -21.20 -1.97
N ALA A 116 -7.77 -20.20 -2.83
CA ALA A 116 -8.23 -20.33 -4.20
C ALA A 116 -7.23 -21.12 -5.05
N GLU A 117 -7.63 -21.53 -6.24
CA GLU A 117 -6.73 -22.12 -7.23
C GLU A 117 -5.71 -21.08 -7.74
N ASP A 118 -4.43 -21.45 -7.76
CA ASP A 118 -3.31 -20.55 -8.14
C ASP A 118 -3.44 -19.99 -9.56
N SER A 119 -4.15 -20.68 -10.44
CA SER A 119 -4.31 -20.28 -11.85
C SER A 119 -4.98 -18.92 -12.04
N GLN A 120 -5.88 -18.52 -11.16
CA GLN A 120 -6.54 -17.21 -11.21
C GLN A 120 -5.70 -16.11 -10.57
N GLU A 121 -4.88 -16.39 -9.58
CA GLU A 121 -4.17 -15.39 -8.79
C GLU A 121 -3.29 -14.51 -9.68
N GLN A 122 -2.46 -15.12 -10.56
CA GLN A 122 -1.56 -14.35 -11.42
C GLN A 122 -2.32 -13.47 -12.41
N TYR A 123 -3.36 -14.01 -13.05
CA TYR A 123 -4.20 -13.25 -13.96
C TYR A 123 -4.81 -12.01 -13.26
N VAL A 124 -5.34 -12.20 -12.05
CA VAL A 124 -5.95 -11.12 -11.27
C VAL A 124 -4.90 -10.10 -10.84
N ARG A 125 -3.69 -10.54 -10.42
CA ARG A 125 -2.57 -9.65 -10.08
C ARG A 125 -2.21 -8.71 -11.23
N ASP A 126 -2.14 -9.23 -12.45
CA ASP A 126 -1.80 -8.43 -13.63
C ASP A 126 -2.86 -7.34 -13.90
N HIS A 127 -4.13 -7.66 -13.71
CA HIS A 127 -5.21 -6.68 -13.81
C HIS A 127 -5.20 -5.65 -12.68
N LEU A 128 -4.94 -6.08 -11.45
CA LEU A 128 -4.80 -5.20 -10.30
C LEU A 128 -3.64 -4.21 -10.49
N ASN A 129 -2.53 -4.67 -11.07
CA ASN A 129 -1.40 -3.80 -11.44
C ASN A 129 -1.79 -2.72 -12.46
N SER A 130 -2.78 -3.01 -13.29
CA SER A 130 -3.38 -2.02 -14.21
C SER A 130 -4.44 -1.13 -13.52
N GLY A 131 -4.67 -1.32 -12.21
CA GLY A 131 -5.65 -0.59 -11.42
C GLY A 131 -7.09 -1.04 -11.66
N LEU A 132 -7.29 -2.24 -12.17
CA LEU A 132 -8.61 -2.81 -12.46
C LEU A 132 -8.84 -4.06 -11.60
N VAL A 133 -10.02 -4.18 -11.00
CA VAL A 133 -10.49 -5.42 -10.38
C VAL A 133 -11.37 -6.12 -11.41
N PRO A 134 -10.93 -7.24 -12.01
CA PRO A 134 -11.69 -7.92 -13.07
C PRO A 134 -13.06 -8.38 -12.57
N ASP A 135 -14.01 -8.55 -13.48
CA ASP A 135 -15.28 -9.18 -13.18
C ASP A 135 -15.12 -10.72 -13.07
N GLY A 136 -15.97 -11.36 -12.28
CA GLY A 136 -15.99 -12.81 -12.17
C GLY A 136 -14.83 -13.45 -11.38
N ILE A 137 -14.09 -12.66 -10.59
CA ILE A 137 -13.07 -13.19 -9.71
C ILE A 137 -13.73 -14.03 -8.62
N ASP A 138 -13.16 -15.19 -8.34
CA ASP A 138 -13.55 -16.01 -7.18
C ASP A 138 -13.31 -15.26 -5.87
N VAL A 139 -14.25 -15.36 -4.92
CA VAL A 139 -14.18 -14.64 -3.64
C VAL A 139 -12.99 -15.08 -2.78
N HIS A 140 -12.59 -16.35 -2.84
CA HIS A 140 -11.41 -16.85 -2.12
C HIS A 140 -10.12 -16.33 -2.74
N CYS A 141 -10.10 -16.14 -4.08
CA CYS A 141 -9.00 -15.49 -4.78
C CYS A 141 -8.84 -14.04 -4.32
N LEU A 142 -9.93 -13.25 -4.29
CA LEU A 142 -9.90 -11.88 -3.75
C LEU A 142 -9.41 -11.83 -2.30
N ALA A 143 -9.93 -12.71 -1.45
CA ALA A 143 -9.52 -12.80 -0.05
C ALA A 143 -8.05 -13.18 0.10
N GLY A 144 -7.57 -14.11 -0.75
CA GLY A 144 -6.16 -14.48 -0.83
C GLY A 144 -5.27 -13.32 -1.22
N LEU A 145 -5.67 -12.54 -2.23
CA LEU A 145 -4.95 -11.37 -2.71
C LEU A 145 -4.91 -10.23 -1.69
N ILE A 146 -5.98 -9.99 -0.94
CA ILE A 146 -5.96 -9.02 0.17
C ILE A 146 -4.91 -9.42 1.22
N LYS A 147 -4.84 -10.71 1.61
CA LYS A 147 -3.81 -11.19 2.53
C LYS A 147 -2.41 -11.09 1.93
N ALA A 148 -2.25 -11.46 0.65
CA ALA A 148 -0.98 -11.37 -0.07
C ALA A 148 -0.47 -9.93 -0.11
N TRP A 149 -1.36 -8.96 -0.29
CA TRP A 149 -1.01 -7.55 -0.29
C TRP A 149 -0.33 -7.13 1.02
N PHE A 150 -0.87 -7.55 2.18
CA PHE A 150 -0.25 -7.30 3.48
C PHE A 150 1.08 -8.04 3.66
N ARG A 151 1.15 -9.30 3.23
CA ARG A 151 2.37 -10.11 3.31
C ARG A 151 3.52 -9.51 2.50
N GLU A 152 3.21 -8.89 1.37
CA GLU A 152 4.18 -8.30 0.46
C GLU A 152 4.48 -6.82 0.76
N LEU A 153 3.78 -6.21 1.72
CA LEU A 153 4.01 -4.83 2.13
C LEU A 153 5.44 -4.67 2.67
N PRO A 154 6.28 -3.78 2.09
CA PRO A 154 7.62 -3.55 2.60
C PRO A 154 7.65 -3.17 4.07
N GLY A 155 8.38 -3.95 4.86
CA GLY A 155 8.50 -3.75 6.31
C GLY A 155 7.18 -3.92 7.04
N GLY A 156 6.51 -5.04 6.89
CA GLY A 156 5.30 -5.51 7.58
C GLY A 156 4.42 -4.47 8.28
N LEU A 157 3.12 -4.66 8.34
CA LEU A 157 2.21 -3.65 8.91
C LEU A 157 2.54 -3.37 10.40
N LEU A 158 2.82 -4.42 11.17
CA LEU A 158 3.04 -4.36 12.61
C LEU A 158 4.53 -4.33 13.01
N ASP A 159 5.47 -4.44 12.06
CA ASP A 159 6.90 -4.54 12.39
C ASP A 159 7.50 -3.26 13.00
N SER A 160 6.79 -2.15 12.94
CA SER A 160 7.16 -0.92 13.65
C SER A 160 6.76 -0.92 15.13
N LEU A 161 6.00 -1.92 15.58
CA LEU A 161 5.70 -2.12 16.99
C LEU A 161 6.72 -3.06 17.61
N PRO A 162 7.22 -2.78 18.84
CA PRO A 162 8.09 -3.70 19.54
C PRO A 162 7.36 -5.01 19.86
N ALA A 163 7.96 -6.14 19.48
CA ALA A 163 7.36 -7.47 19.64
C ALA A 163 7.04 -7.84 21.08
N ASP A 164 7.89 -7.40 22.02
CA ASP A 164 7.69 -7.57 23.45
C ASP A 164 6.46 -6.81 23.96
N GLU A 165 6.21 -5.60 23.48
CA GLU A 165 5.02 -4.82 23.86
C GLU A 165 3.75 -5.42 23.27
N VAL A 166 3.78 -5.92 22.03
CA VAL A 166 2.65 -6.67 21.43
C VAL A 166 2.33 -7.90 22.28
N THR A 167 3.36 -8.60 22.75
CA THR A 167 3.21 -9.80 23.60
C THR A 167 2.67 -9.46 25.00
N GLN A 168 2.93 -8.26 25.51
CA GLN A 168 2.49 -7.81 26.84
C GLN A 168 1.06 -7.25 26.86
N CYS A 169 0.45 -6.99 25.71
CA CYS A 169 -0.94 -6.54 25.65
C CYS A 169 -1.88 -7.60 26.24
N GLN A 170 -2.60 -7.24 27.31
CA GLN A 170 -3.54 -8.13 28.01
C GLN A 170 -4.99 -7.66 27.90
N SER A 171 -5.22 -6.46 27.39
CA SER A 171 -6.55 -5.88 27.22
C SER A 171 -6.73 -5.19 25.88
N GLU A 172 -7.99 -5.01 25.46
CA GLU A 172 -8.34 -4.25 24.27
C GLU A 172 -7.80 -2.81 24.31
N ASP A 173 -7.77 -2.20 25.50
CA ASP A 173 -7.25 -0.84 25.70
C ASP A 173 -5.73 -0.78 25.59
N ASP A 174 -5.01 -1.80 26.04
CA ASP A 174 -3.56 -1.91 25.83
C ASP A 174 -3.25 -1.97 24.35
N CYS A 175 -3.96 -2.84 23.61
CA CYS A 175 -3.80 -2.96 22.17
C CYS A 175 -4.09 -1.65 21.47
N ALA A 176 -5.18 -0.97 21.80
CA ALA A 176 -5.55 0.31 21.20
C ALA A 176 -4.51 1.40 21.47
N ARG A 177 -3.97 1.49 22.68
CA ARG A 177 -2.87 2.41 23.01
C ARG A 177 -1.61 2.11 22.23
N LEU A 178 -1.27 0.83 22.07
CA LEU A 178 -0.10 0.45 21.29
C LEU A 178 -0.25 0.84 19.81
N CYS A 179 -1.45 0.70 19.23
CA CYS A 179 -1.74 1.13 17.87
C CYS A 179 -1.48 2.63 17.62
N THR A 180 -1.61 3.49 18.62
CA THR A 180 -1.33 4.94 18.47
C THR A 180 0.14 5.25 18.19
N ARG A 181 1.04 4.28 18.39
CA ARG A 181 2.48 4.43 18.09
C ARG A 181 2.84 4.08 16.64
N LEU A 182 1.91 3.52 15.89
CA LEU A 182 2.11 3.26 14.47
C LEU A 182 2.25 4.57 13.68
N PRO A 183 3.07 4.59 12.63
CA PRO A 183 3.05 5.66 11.65
C PRO A 183 1.62 5.87 11.12
N PRO A 184 1.18 7.12 10.83
CA PRO A 184 -0.21 7.40 10.46
C PRO A 184 -0.77 6.54 9.32
N ALA A 185 0.03 6.28 8.28
CA ALA A 185 -0.39 5.43 7.17
C ALA A 185 -0.61 3.96 7.59
N LYS A 186 0.27 3.44 8.45
CA LYS A 186 0.14 2.07 8.99
C LYS A 186 -1.01 1.97 9.99
N ALA A 187 -1.24 3.01 10.81
CA ALA A 187 -2.37 3.06 11.74
C ALA A 187 -3.71 3.05 10.99
N ALA A 188 -3.85 3.87 9.95
CA ALA A 188 -5.04 3.89 9.10
C ALA A 188 -5.28 2.53 8.42
N LEU A 189 -4.22 1.92 7.91
CA LEU A 189 -4.30 0.61 7.25
C LEU A 189 -4.67 -0.51 8.24
N LEU A 190 -4.16 -0.46 9.48
CA LEU A 190 -4.54 -1.40 10.53
C LEU A 190 -6.00 -1.23 10.94
N ASP A 191 -6.48 0.00 11.13
CA ASP A 191 -7.88 0.27 11.45
C ASP A 191 -8.81 -0.27 10.36
N TRP A 192 -8.50 0.00 9.09
CA TRP A 192 -9.24 -0.56 7.97
C TRP A 192 -9.25 -2.09 7.98
N ALA A 193 -8.10 -2.74 8.18
CA ALA A 193 -7.99 -4.19 8.20
C ALA A 193 -8.76 -4.81 9.37
N VAL A 194 -8.70 -4.21 10.57
CA VAL A 194 -9.45 -4.65 11.75
C VAL A 194 -10.95 -4.58 11.49
N ASN A 195 -11.42 -3.51 10.83
CA ASN A 195 -12.85 -3.38 10.50
C ASN A 195 -13.29 -4.39 9.43
N LEU A 196 -12.47 -4.66 8.41
CA LEU A 196 -12.73 -5.75 7.46
C LEU A 196 -12.83 -7.10 8.19
N MET A 197 -11.92 -7.39 9.11
CA MET A 197 -11.93 -8.61 9.91
C MET A 197 -13.16 -8.68 10.81
N ALA A 198 -13.60 -7.57 11.39
CA ALA A 198 -14.82 -7.49 12.20
C ALA A 198 -16.08 -7.74 11.35
N ASP A 199 -16.15 -7.21 10.13
CA ASP A 199 -17.25 -7.47 9.20
C ASP A 199 -17.37 -8.95 8.84
N VAL A 200 -16.23 -9.63 8.64
CA VAL A 200 -16.19 -11.09 8.45
C VAL A 200 -16.70 -11.82 9.70
N ALA A 201 -16.24 -11.43 10.88
CA ALA A 201 -16.59 -12.10 12.13
C ALA A 201 -18.08 -11.93 12.49
N ARG A 202 -18.73 -10.84 12.09
CA ARG A 202 -20.20 -10.66 12.25
C ARG A 202 -21.02 -11.74 11.56
N GLU A 203 -20.50 -12.24 10.44
CA GLU A 203 -21.19 -13.28 9.66
C GLU A 203 -20.75 -14.71 10.04
N GLU A 204 -20.16 -14.91 11.25
CA GLU A 204 -19.63 -16.20 11.72
C GLU A 204 -20.64 -17.35 11.58
N LYS A 205 -21.92 -17.10 11.79
CA LYS A 205 -22.96 -18.13 11.65
C LYS A 205 -23.02 -18.73 10.24
N ALA A 206 -22.74 -17.89 9.22
CA ALA A 206 -22.73 -18.31 7.82
C ALA A 206 -21.35 -18.81 7.39
N ASN A 207 -20.31 -18.00 7.63
CA ASN A 207 -18.97 -18.23 7.09
C ASN A 207 -18.07 -19.12 7.95
N LYS A 208 -18.44 -19.41 9.21
CA LYS A 208 -17.66 -20.20 10.19
C LYS A 208 -16.32 -19.54 10.58
N MET A 209 -16.22 -18.21 10.42
CA MET A 209 -15.02 -17.42 10.68
C MET A 209 -15.26 -16.42 11.81
N GLY A 210 -15.18 -16.89 13.06
CA GLY A 210 -15.21 -16.02 14.25
C GLY A 210 -13.92 -15.20 14.41
N THR A 211 -13.91 -14.29 15.37
CA THR A 211 -12.83 -13.32 15.61
C THR A 211 -11.45 -13.97 15.65
N ARG A 212 -11.31 -15.06 16.41
CA ARG A 212 -10.05 -15.81 16.53
C ARG A 212 -9.62 -16.46 15.22
N ASN A 213 -10.55 -17.03 14.44
CA ASN A 213 -10.23 -17.68 13.17
C ASN A 213 -9.76 -16.66 12.13
N VAL A 214 -10.41 -15.49 12.07
CA VAL A 214 -10.01 -14.40 11.18
C VAL A 214 -8.65 -13.85 11.59
N ALA A 215 -8.43 -13.58 12.87
CA ALA A 215 -7.14 -13.14 13.39
C ALA A 215 -6.00 -14.13 13.04
N MET A 216 -6.27 -15.45 13.16
CA MET A 216 -5.29 -16.49 12.86
C MET A 216 -4.82 -16.48 11.40
N VAL A 217 -5.72 -16.22 10.45
CA VAL A 217 -5.38 -16.23 9.02
C VAL A 217 -4.75 -14.92 8.55
N PHE A 218 -4.95 -13.81 9.29
CA PHE A 218 -4.34 -12.52 8.98
C PHE A 218 -2.97 -12.34 9.66
N ALA A 219 -2.78 -12.83 10.88
CA ALA A 219 -1.56 -12.61 11.67
C ALA A 219 -0.25 -12.89 10.91
N PRO A 220 -0.09 -14.02 10.20
CA PRO A 220 1.14 -14.31 9.47
C PRO A 220 1.43 -13.35 8.31
N ASN A 221 0.43 -12.57 7.88
CA ASN A 221 0.56 -11.62 6.78
C ASN A 221 0.81 -10.18 7.25
N MET A 222 0.76 -9.94 8.57
CA MET A 222 0.90 -8.59 9.14
C MET A 222 2.34 -8.26 9.57
N THR A 223 3.22 -9.26 9.60
CA THR A 223 4.61 -9.14 10.04
C THR A 223 5.55 -9.86 9.09
N GLN A 224 6.79 -9.36 9.01
CA GLN A 224 7.87 -9.98 8.24
C GLN A 224 8.99 -10.36 9.21
N THR A 225 9.05 -11.62 9.60
CA THR A 225 10.09 -12.15 10.49
C THR A 225 10.95 -13.15 9.70
N VAL A 226 12.27 -12.98 9.78
CA VAL A 226 13.24 -13.78 9.00
C VAL A 226 13.41 -15.20 9.56
N ASP A 227 13.36 -15.35 10.88
CA ASP A 227 13.53 -16.66 11.52
C ASP A 227 12.20 -17.40 11.66
N PRO A 228 12.04 -18.61 11.06
CA PRO A 228 10.76 -19.33 11.03
C PRO A 228 10.21 -19.70 12.42
N LEU A 229 11.07 -20.04 13.40
CA LEU A 229 10.63 -20.41 14.74
C LEU A 229 10.13 -19.19 15.52
N THR A 230 10.84 -18.08 15.41
CA THR A 230 10.44 -16.79 15.99
C THR A 230 9.16 -16.29 15.30
N ALA A 231 9.07 -16.43 13.98
CA ALA A 231 7.88 -16.06 13.21
C ALA A 231 6.63 -16.80 13.71
N LEU A 232 6.72 -18.11 13.93
CA LEU A 232 5.59 -18.90 14.41
C LEU A 232 5.14 -18.46 15.82
N LYS A 233 6.09 -18.28 16.75
CA LYS A 233 5.78 -17.79 18.10
C LYS A 233 5.17 -16.40 18.07
N TYR A 234 5.73 -15.49 17.29
CA TYR A 234 5.24 -14.12 17.17
C TYR A 234 3.87 -14.06 16.48
N ALA A 235 3.62 -14.89 15.46
CA ALA A 235 2.31 -14.98 14.82
C ALA A 235 1.19 -15.32 15.81
N VAL A 236 1.44 -16.15 16.82
CA VAL A 236 0.45 -16.43 17.87
C VAL A 236 0.17 -15.19 18.73
N GLN A 237 1.18 -14.38 19.03
CA GLN A 237 1.01 -13.14 19.79
C GLN A 237 0.26 -12.09 18.96
N VAL A 238 0.63 -11.95 17.70
CA VAL A 238 -0.07 -11.07 16.76
C VAL A 238 -1.53 -11.51 16.55
N MET A 239 -1.78 -12.82 16.49
CA MET A 239 -3.16 -13.34 16.44
C MET A 239 -3.98 -12.90 17.68
N ASN A 240 -3.43 -13.02 18.87
CA ASN A 240 -4.11 -12.60 20.10
C ASN A 240 -4.35 -11.08 20.09
N PHE A 241 -3.35 -10.30 19.68
CA PHE A 241 -3.43 -8.86 19.53
C PHE A 241 -4.55 -8.45 18.54
N LEU A 242 -4.57 -9.05 17.36
CA LEU A 242 -5.61 -8.80 16.37
C LEU A 242 -7.00 -9.23 16.87
N ASN A 243 -7.10 -10.38 17.55
CA ASN A 243 -8.37 -10.84 18.11
C ASN A 243 -8.97 -9.80 19.07
N MET A 244 -8.17 -9.24 19.98
CA MET A 244 -8.62 -8.18 20.89
C MET A 244 -9.06 -6.93 20.16
N LEU A 245 -8.35 -6.51 19.10
CA LEU A 245 -8.75 -5.37 18.28
C LEU A 245 -10.07 -5.61 17.54
N ILE A 246 -10.27 -6.82 16.99
CA ILE A 246 -11.51 -7.21 16.31
C ILE A 246 -12.69 -7.20 17.29
N GLU A 247 -12.53 -7.78 18.48
CA GLU A 247 -13.57 -7.79 19.53
C GLU A 247 -13.94 -6.35 19.96
N ARG A 248 -12.94 -5.47 20.09
CA ARG A 248 -13.17 -4.03 20.37
C ARG A 248 -13.97 -3.37 19.24
N ALA A 249 -13.60 -3.61 17.98
CA ALA A 249 -14.30 -3.03 16.83
C ALA A 249 -15.77 -3.49 16.76
N LEU A 250 -16.05 -4.76 17.07
CA LEU A 250 -17.41 -5.28 17.14
C LEU A 250 -18.24 -4.57 18.20
N LYS A 251 -17.69 -4.39 19.42
CA LYS A 251 -18.37 -3.69 20.53
C LYS A 251 -18.68 -2.23 20.20
N GLN A 252 -17.76 -1.53 19.52
CA GLN A 252 -17.93 -0.13 19.14
C GLN A 252 -19.05 0.08 18.11
N THR A 253 -19.24 -0.88 17.23
CA THR A 253 -20.30 -0.79 16.21
C THR A 253 -21.67 -1.12 16.78
N ASP A 254 -21.75 -1.94 17.82
CA ASP A 254 -23.00 -2.31 18.49
C ASP A 254 -23.49 -1.24 19.48
N GLN A 255 -22.66 -0.24 19.80
CA GLN A 255 -23.08 0.90 20.64
C GLN A 255 -23.76 1.96 19.74
N PRO A 256 -24.99 2.39 20.09
CA PRO A 256 -25.61 3.52 19.39
C PRO A 256 -24.73 4.77 19.54
N PRO A 257 -24.71 5.68 18.55
CA PRO A 257 -23.90 6.88 18.61
C PRO A 257 -24.25 7.65 19.90
N GLN A 258 -23.28 7.82 20.78
CA GLN A 258 -23.44 8.67 21.94
C GLN A 258 -23.74 10.09 21.44
N GLN A 259 -24.98 10.53 21.64
CA GLN A 259 -25.36 11.92 21.41
C GLN A 259 -24.54 12.78 22.36
N SER A 260 -23.52 13.42 21.81
CA SER A 260 -22.83 14.53 22.49
C SER A 260 -23.84 15.68 22.58
N PHE A 261 -24.32 15.93 23.79
CA PHE A 261 -25.08 17.13 24.15
C PHE A 261 -24.13 18.31 24.25
#